data_923cfddd58a1e9da1479f67be076f9ea
#
_entry.id   923cfddd58a1e9da1479f67be076f9ea
#
_cell.length_a   1.000
_cell.length_b   1.000
_cell.length_c   1.000
_cell.angle_alpha   90.00
_cell.angle_beta   90.00
_cell.angle_gamma   90.00
#
_symmetry.space_group_name_H-M   'P 1'
#
loop_
_entity.id
_entity.type
_entity.pdbx_description
1 polymer ?
#
loop_
_entity_poly.entity_id
_entity_poly.type
_entity_poly.pdbx_seq_one_letter_code
_entity_poly.pdbx_strand_id
1 'polypeptide(L)'
;MKKVWIVDDDEEMGRAVSLMLKLLECETKIFLGARLAAQALLAGKQPDLLILDINMPEVTGIDMLEFLRRRPEWKDLPIIMLSSEAADVTVDQALALGADAYAMKPVTIEELEKAMSQAFYKHIKW
;
A
#
# COMPACT_ATOMS: atom_id res chain seq x y z
N MET A 1 -3.13 17.72 2.95
CA MET A 1 -2.05 16.84 2.53
C MET A 1 -2.39 15.39 2.89
N LYS A 2 -2.34 14.50 1.95
CA LYS A 2 -2.64 13.08 2.18
C LYS A 2 -1.51 12.43 2.97
N LYS A 3 -1.88 11.58 3.92
CA LYS A 3 -0.93 10.79 4.70
C LYS A 3 -0.83 9.41 4.06
N VAL A 4 0.35 9.04 3.62
CA VAL A 4 0.60 7.77 2.94
C VAL A 4 1.62 6.96 3.72
N TRP A 5 1.26 5.73 4.05
CA TRP A 5 2.19 4.80 4.70
C TRP A 5 2.73 3.83 3.66
N ILE A 6 4.04 3.62 3.70
CA ILE A 6 4.75 2.70 2.83
C ILE A 6 5.23 1.55 3.68
N VAL A 7 4.83 0.33 3.36
CA VAL A 7 5.22 -0.88 4.09
C VAL A 7 6.09 -1.72 3.16
N ASP A 8 7.39 -1.69 3.39
CA ASP A 8 8.38 -2.36 2.54
C ASP A 8 9.64 -2.63 3.37
N ASP A 9 10.12 -3.87 3.36
CA ASP A 9 11.33 -4.25 4.09
C ASP A 9 12.61 -3.75 3.38
N ASP A 10 12.51 -3.37 2.11
CA ASP A 10 13.60 -2.74 1.37
C ASP A 10 13.61 -1.24 1.64
N GLU A 11 14.54 -0.82 2.50
CA GLU A 11 14.66 0.57 2.92
C GLU A 11 14.90 1.53 1.77
N GLU A 12 15.71 1.14 0.79
CA GLU A 12 15.98 1.98 -0.38
C GLU A 12 14.74 2.20 -1.23
N MET A 13 13.99 1.13 -1.46
CA MET A 13 12.73 1.21 -2.22
C MET A 13 11.72 2.09 -1.49
N GLY A 14 11.61 1.92 -0.17
CA GLY A 14 10.72 2.75 0.65
C GLY A 14 11.07 4.22 0.53
N ARG A 15 12.35 4.56 0.58
CA ARG A 15 12.80 5.95 0.42
C ARG A 15 12.51 6.50 -0.97
N ALA A 16 12.72 5.69 -2.01
CA ALA A 16 12.44 6.12 -3.37
C ALA A 16 10.96 6.44 -3.57
N VAL A 17 10.09 5.56 -3.09
CA VAL A 17 8.63 5.78 -3.16
C VAL A 17 8.23 6.99 -2.31
N SER A 18 8.80 7.13 -1.13
CA SER A 18 8.54 8.28 -0.26
C SER A 18 8.90 9.60 -0.94
N LEU A 19 10.03 9.64 -1.64
CA LEU A 19 10.45 10.84 -2.37
C LEU A 19 9.45 11.20 -3.47
N MET A 20 9.00 10.22 -4.23
CA MET A 20 7.98 10.43 -5.26
C MET A 20 6.68 10.98 -4.66
N LEU A 21 6.26 10.41 -3.53
CA LEU A 21 5.04 10.86 -2.84
C LEU A 21 5.17 12.28 -2.32
N LYS A 22 6.34 12.67 -1.83
CA LYS A 22 6.58 14.05 -1.41
C LYS A 22 6.49 15.02 -2.57
N LEU A 23 6.94 14.61 -3.76
CA LEU A 23 6.78 15.41 -4.98
C LEU A 23 5.31 15.53 -5.37
N LEU A 24 4.48 14.59 -4.97
CA LEU A 24 3.03 14.62 -5.17
C LEU A 24 2.29 15.26 -3.98
N GLU A 25 3.03 15.95 -3.12
CA GLU A 25 2.49 16.68 -1.97
C GLU A 25 1.85 15.79 -0.91
N CYS A 26 2.41 14.60 -0.71
CA CYS A 26 1.97 13.69 0.34
C CYS A 26 2.91 13.72 1.54
N GLU A 27 2.35 13.47 2.71
CA GLU A 27 3.09 13.22 3.94
C GLU A 27 3.32 11.72 4.03
N THR A 28 4.55 11.27 4.29
CA THR A 28 4.89 9.85 4.22
C THR A 28 5.43 9.30 5.53
N LYS A 29 5.20 8.02 5.75
CA LYS A 29 5.82 7.25 6.83
C LYS A 29 6.17 5.88 6.29
N ILE A 30 7.38 5.41 6.60
CA ILE A 30 7.89 4.12 6.13
C ILE A 30 7.89 3.14 7.29
N PHE A 31 7.33 1.95 7.05
CA PHE A 31 7.39 0.82 7.98
C PHE A 31 8.17 -0.30 7.30
N LEU A 32 9.16 -0.85 7.99
CA LEU A 32 10.04 -1.88 7.43
C LEU A 32 9.45 -3.29 7.51
N GLY A 33 8.20 -3.41 7.91
CA GLY A 33 7.51 -4.70 7.93
C GLY A 33 6.04 -4.54 8.25
N ALA A 34 5.26 -5.55 7.90
CA ALA A 34 3.82 -5.54 8.08
C ALA A 34 3.40 -5.44 9.56
N ARG A 35 4.14 -6.09 10.46
CA ARG A 35 3.82 -6.06 11.89
C ARG A 35 3.88 -4.65 12.47
N LEU A 36 4.91 -3.89 12.10
CA LEU A 36 5.07 -2.53 12.59
C LEU A 36 3.91 -1.64 12.14
N ALA A 37 3.52 -1.78 10.88
CA ALA A 37 2.38 -1.05 10.35
C ALA A 37 1.07 -1.47 11.02
N ALA A 38 0.87 -2.77 11.22
CA ALA A 38 -0.32 -3.29 11.90
C ALA A 38 -0.41 -2.78 13.34
N GLN A 39 0.71 -2.75 14.05
CA GLN A 39 0.76 -2.22 15.42
C GLN A 39 0.33 -0.75 15.46
N ALA A 40 0.80 0.04 14.50
CA ALA A 40 0.43 1.45 14.42
C ALA A 40 -1.07 1.63 14.15
N LEU A 41 -1.64 0.81 13.25
CA LEU A 41 -3.08 0.82 12.97
C LEU A 41 -3.89 0.42 14.21
N LEU A 42 -3.45 -0.61 14.90
CA LEU A 42 -4.12 -1.08 16.12
C LEU A 42 -4.03 -0.06 17.26
N ALA A 43 -3.00 0.79 17.24
CA ALA A 43 -2.85 1.88 18.21
C ALA A 43 -3.74 3.09 17.87
N GLY A 44 -4.54 3.03 16.83
CA GLY A 44 -5.47 4.08 16.45
C GLY A 44 -4.94 5.08 15.43
N LYS A 45 -3.74 4.89 14.92
CA LYS A 45 -3.19 5.75 13.87
C LYS A 45 -3.75 5.28 12.53
N GLN A 46 -4.03 6.21 11.64
CA GLN A 46 -4.60 5.85 10.34
C GLN A 46 -4.07 6.73 9.22
N PRO A 47 -3.55 6.12 8.13
CA PRO A 47 -3.18 6.85 6.93
C PRO A 47 -4.41 7.03 6.03
N ASP A 48 -4.26 7.89 5.03
CA ASP A 48 -5.25 8.03 3.97
C ASP A 48 -5.06 6.95 2.89
N LEU A 49 -3.84 6.42 2.78
CA LEU A 49 -3.48 5.41 1.79
C LEU A 49 -2.37 4.53 2.35
N LEU A 50 -2.45 3.25 2.06
CA LEU A 50 -1.45 2.27 2.42
C LEU A 50 -0.83 1.68 1.16
N ILE A 51 0.50 1.70 1.06
CA ILE A 51 1.23 1.08 -0.04
C ILE A 51 1.97 -0.12 0.55
N LEU A 52 1.63 -1.32 0.09
CA LEU A 52 2.16 -2.58 0.61
C LEU A 52 3.03 -3.28 -0.41
N ASP A 53 4.25 -3.61 -0.02
CA ASP A 53 5.08 -4.54 -0.78
C ASP A 53 4.52 -5.95 -0.58
N ILE A 54 4.40 -6.71 -1.67
CA ILE A 54 3.90 -8.09 -1.60
C ILE A 54 4.95 -9.01 -0.98
N ASN A 55 6.21 -8.85 -1.37
CA ASN A 55 7.27 -9.79 -1.01
C ASN A 55 8.05 -9.32 0.22
N MET A 56 7.52 -9.60 1.40
CA MET A 56 8.17 -9.31 2.67
C MET A 56 8.38 -10.59 3.46
N PRO A 57 9.46 -10.69 4.27
CA PRO A 57 9.66 -11.86 5.13
C PRO A 57 8.60 -11.92 6.23
N GLU A 58 8.37 -13.11 6.75
CA GLU A 58 7.41 -13.44 7.82
C GLU A 58 5.95 -13.20 7.41
N VAL A 59 5.51 -11.93 7.42
CA VAL A 59 4.16 -11.56 7.03
C VAL A 59 4.23 -10.86 5.68
N THR A 60 3.67 -11.49 4.66
CA THR A 60 3.67 -10.92 3.31
C THR A 60 2.65 -9.80 3.18
N GLY A 61 2.76 -9.02 2.10
CA GLY A 61 1.75 -8.00 1.79
C GLY A 61 0.37 -8.59 1.57
N ILE A 62 0.29 -9.78 0.99
CA ILE A 62 -0.99 -10.48 0.80
C ILE A 62 -1.62 -10.85 2.15
N ASP A 63 -0.81 -11.36 3.08
CA ASP A 63 -1.29 -11.70 4.42
C ASP A 63 -1.84 -10.46 5.13
N MET A 64 -1.14 -9.35 5.03
CA MET A 64 -1.58 -8.11 5.65
C MET A 64 -2.85 -7.56 4.99
N LEU A 65 -2.94 -7.61 3.67
CA LEU A 65 -4.14 -7.20 2.94
C LEU A 65 -5.35 -7.98 3.41
N GLU A 66 -5.21 -9.30 3.52
CA GLU A 66 -6.28 -10.18 3.98
C GLU A 66 -6.72 -9.83 5.40
N PHE A 67 -5.76 -9.62 6.29
CA PHE A 67 -6.02 -9.20 7.66
C PHE A 67 -6.83 -7.89 7.69
N LEU A 68 -6.40 -6.90 6.93
CA LEU A 68 -7.05 -5.58 6.94
C LEU A 68 -8.46 -5.62 6.37
N ARG A 69 -8.67 -6.38 5.30
CA ARG A 69 -10.00 -6.43 4.66
C ARG A 69 -11.03 -7.20 5.47
N ARG A 70 -10.60 -8.02 6.41
CA ARG A 70 -11.51 -8.74 7.31
C ARG A 70 -11.98 -7.89 8.48
N ARG A 71 -11.38 -6.73 8.71
CA ARG A 71 -11.71 -5.88 9.85
C ARG A 71 -12.53 -4.68 9.41
N PRO A 72 -13.66 -4.41 10.10
CA PRO A 72 -14.51 -3.28 9.73
C PRO A 72 -13.79 -1.94 9.73
N GLU A 73 -12.80 -1.78 10.61
CA GLU A 73 -12.04 -0.52 10.74
C GLU A 73 -11.29 -0.17 9.46
N TRP A 74 -10.84 -1.19 8.69
CA TRP A 74 -9.95 -0.98 7.54
C TRP A 74 -10.47 -1.58 6.24
N LYS A 75 -11.71 -2.04 6.20
CA LYS A 75 -12.26 -2.63 4.98
C LYS A 75 -12.30 -1.65 3.81
N ASP A 76 -12.36 -0.35 4.10
CA ASP A 76 -12.42 0.71 3.09
C ASP A 76 -11.14 1.55 3.01
N LEU A 77 -10.08 1.14 3.69
CA LEU A 77 -8.79 1.83 3.61
C LEU A 77 -8.21 1.64 2.20
N PRO A 78 -7.89 2.72 1.47
CA PRO A 78 -7.25 2.61 0.16
C PRO A 78 -5.90 1.89 0.27
N ILE A 79 -5.71 0.85 -0.54
CA ILE A 79 -4.49 0.03 -0.53
C ILE A 79 -3.97 -0.17 -1.95
N ILE A 80 -2.69 0.15 -2.15
CA ILE A 80 -1.95 -0.15 -3.38
C ILE A 80 -0.94 -1.25 -3.06
N MET A 81 -0.90 -2.29 -3.89
CA MET A 81 0.12 -3.33 -3.78
C MET A 81 1.30 -3.01 -4.70
N LEU A 82 2.51 -3.23 -4.19
CA LEU A 82 3.72 -3.13 -5.01
C LEU A 82 4.35 -4.51 -5.12
N SER A 83 4.81 -4.88 -6.31
CA SER A 83 5.46 -6.16 -6.53
C SER A 83 6.65 -6.01 -7.47
N SER A 84 7.70 -6.77 -7.22
CA SER A 84 8.84 -6.89 -8.13
C SER A 84 8.60 -7.95 -9.20
N GLU A 85 7.53 -8.71 -9.09
CA GLU A 85 7.21 -9.79 -10.03
C GLU A 85 5.89 -9.53 -10.74
N ALA A 86 5.92 -9.67 -12.07
CA ALA A 86 4.74 -9.54 -12.91
C ALA A 86 4.01 -10.88 -13.04
N ALA A 87 3.76 -11.54 -11.92
CA ALA A 87 2.97 -12.78 -11.95
C ALA A 87 1.49 -12.40 -11.95
N ASP A 88 0.81 -12.59 -13.06
CA ASP A 88 -0.61 -12.31 -13.21
C ASP A 88 -1.44 -12.92 -12.08
N VAL A 89 -1.06 -14.14 -11.66
CA VAL A 89 -1.74 -14.85 -10.58
C VAL A 89 -1.69 -14.05 -9.27
N THR A 90 -0.53 -13.43 -8.95
CA THR A 90 -0.38 -12.63 -7.73
C THR A 90 -1.19 -11.34 -7.79
N VAL A 91 -1.21 -10.69 -8.95
CA VAL A 91 -2.01 -9.49 -9.17
C VAL A 91 -3.50 -9.81 -9.01
N ASP A 92 -3.97 -10.85 -9.68
CA ASP A 92 -5.37 -11.28 -9.62
C ASP A 92 -5.75 -11.64 -8.19
N GLN A 93 -4.88 -12.35 -7.47
CA GLN A 93 -5.11 -12.70 -6.08
C GLN A 93 -5.25 -11.46 -5.20
N ALA A 94 -4.35 -10.50 -5.35
CA ALA A 94 -4.39 -9.27 -4.56
C ALA A 94 -5.68 -8.49 -4.83
N LEU A 95 -6.07 -8.35 -6.09
CA LEU A 95 -7.28 -7.64 -6.45
C LEU A 95 -8.53 -8.36 -5.93
N ALA A 96 -8.54 -9.70 -6.01
CA ALA A 96 -9.64 -10.52 -5.50
C ALA A 96 -9.78 -10.41 -3.98
N LEU A 97 -8.68 -10.20 -3.26
CA LEU A 97 -8.66 -10.02 -1.81
C LEU A 97 -8.98 -8.59 -1.37
N GLY A 98 -9.15 -7.68 -2.33
CA GLY A 98 -9.60 -6.33 -2.03
C GLY A 98 -8.56 -5.22 -2.15
N ALA A 99 -7.42 -5.46 -2.83
CA ALA A 99 -6.50 -4.39 -3.16
C ALA A 99 -7.18 -3.45 -4.16
N ASP A 100 -6.92 -2.15 -4.03
CA ASP A 100 -7.56 -1.15 -4.89
C ASP A 100 -6.78 -0.85 -6.14
N ALA A 101 -5.47 -1.04 -6.11
CA ALA A 101 -4.60 -0.83 -7.25
C ALA A 101 -3.32 -1.64 -7.06
N TYR A 102 -2.57 -1.73 -8.13
CA TYR A 102 -1.34 -2.50 -8.19
C TYR A 102 -0.31 -1.75 -9.02
N ALA A 103 0.95 -1.82 -8.63
CA ALA A 103 2.05 -1.28 -9.42
C ALA A 103 3.26 -2.19 -9.32
N MET A 104 4.08 -2.21 -10.37
CA MET A 104 5.32 -2.98 -10.41
C MET A 104 6.51 -2.13 -10.03
N LYS A 105 7.47 -2.74 -9.34
CA LYS A 105 8.77 -2.14 -9.08
C LYS A 105 9.70 -2.35 -10.26
N PRO A 106 10.54 -1.38 -10.62
CA PRO A 106 10.59 -0.04 -10.06
C PRO A 106 9.41 0.81 -10.57
N VAL A 107 8.73 1.48 -9.66
CA VAL A 107 7.57 2.29 -10.02
C VAL A 107 8.01 3.69 -10.46
N THR A 108 7.37 4.24 -11.49
CA THR A 108 7.58 5.63 -11.89
C THR A 108 6.59 6.52 -11.16
N ILE A 109 6.86 7.82 -11.13
CA ILE A 109 5.96 8.79 -10.49
C ILE A 109 4.59 8.80 -11.19
N GLU A 110 4.55 8.65 -12.50
CA GLU A 110 3.31 8.59 -13.28
C GLU A 110 2.49 7.36 -12.95
N GLU A 111 3.14 6.20 -12.82
CA GLU A 111 2.47 4.96 -12.44
C GLU A 111 1.94 5.02 -11.01
N LEU A 112 2.71 5.62 -10.11
CA LEU A 112 2.31 5.79 -8.72
C LEU A 112 1.10 6.72 -8.63
N GLU A 113 1.13 7.84 -9.34
CA GLU A 113 0.01 8.79 -9.37
C GLU A 113 -1.25 8.13 -9.93
N LYS A 114 -1.13 7.34 -10.98
CA LYS A 114 -2.24 6.60 -11.56
C LYS A 114 -2.82 5.59 -10.57
N ALA A 115 -1.97 4.85 -9.88
CA ALA A 115 -2.40 3.87 -8.88
C ALA A 115 -3.12 4.56 -7.71
N MET A 116 -2.61 5.71 -7.27
CA MET A 116 -3.25 6.52 -6.22
C MET A 116 -4.63 6.98 -6.64
N SER A 117 -4.76 7.47 -7.87
CA SER A 117 -6.05 7.91 -8.40
C SER A 117 -7.05 6.75 -8.42
N GLN A 118 -6.62 5.57 -8.84
CA GLN A 118 -7.46 4.38 -8.85
C GLN A 118 -7.89 3.99 -7.44
N ALA A 119 -6.96 4.00 -6.49
CA ALA A 119 -7.24 3.60 -5.11
C ALA A 119 -8.23 4.57 -4.44
N PHE A 120 -8.02 5.86 -4.58
CA PHE A 120 -8.91 6.85 -3.99
C PHE A 120 -10.28 6.86 -4.65
N TYR A 121 -10.34 6.68 -5.97
CA TYR A 121 -11.59 6.67 -6.71
C TYR A 121 -12.55 5.57 -6.22
N LYS A 122 -12.02 4.38 -5.92
CA LYS A 122 -12.85 3.26 -5.45
C LYS A 122 -13.54 3.53 -4.11
N HIS A 123 -13.05 4.50 -3.35
CA HIS A 123 -13.59 4.82 -2.03
C HIS A 123 -14.33 6.16 -1.99
N ILE A 124 -14.59 6.74 -3.15
CA ILE A 124 -15.44 7.93 -3.25
C ILE A 124 -16.89 7.49 -3.06
N LYS A 125 -17.58 8.14 -2.14
CA LYS A 125 -19.00 7.90 -1.89
C LYS A 125 -19.82 8.97 -2.60
N TRP A 126 -20.75 8.54 -3.38
CA TRP A 126 -21.65 9.41 -4.11
C TRP A 126 -22.88 9.77 -3.28
#